data_9130f56086eaa0a48f407df272eda5b6
#
_entry.id   9130f56086eaa0a48f407df272eda5b6
#
_cell.length_a   1.000
_cell.length_b   1.000
_cell.length_c   1.000
_cell.angle_alpha   90.00
_cell.angle_beta   90.00
_cell.angle_gamma   90.00
#
_symmetry.space_group_name_H-M   'P 1'
#
loop_
_entity.id
_entity.type
_entity.pdbx_description
1 polymer ?
#
loop_
_entity_poly.entity_id
_entity_poly.type
_entity_poly.pdbx_seq_one_letter_code
_entity_poly.pdbx_strand_id
1 'polypeptide(L)'
;MSVYQQRAAELARLRREAIEEAHVGQGLTYTEIATALGITKGRVTQIRGGAPARERAFFGVGPVHVGVPLREGTDDRMRSYIDAADLATQTDTETLFGTLALAAEPFTIPSDTSTVPDGDVVVICGPKSAPIGADLMESDPCLGMVREHGRWWIIDKRTGELFGSPSTNDPPEPADVGYLSRRRDGDRVIVHVAGIRSTGSRGVLHYLARHLRELYLRTGDESFSLAIRCELDDLTVTDSSIVSGPHLW
;
A
#
# COMPACT_ATOMS: atom_id res chain seq x y z
N MET A 1 18.31 1.86 6.35
CA MET A 1 18.20 1.51 7.80
C MET A 1 18.37 0.01 7.97
N SER A 2 19.06 -0.47 9.02
CA SER A 2 19.22 -1.92 9.24
C SER A 2 17.92 -2.57 9.77
N VAL A 3 17.81 -3.91 9.66
CA VAL A 3 16.69 -4.70 10.23
C VAL A 3 16.51 -4.41 11.73
N TYR A 4 17.63 -4.25 12.48
CA TYR A 4 17.57 -3.92 13.91
C TYR A 4 16.95 -2.54 14.16
N GLN A 5 17.24 -1.55 13.32
CA GLN A 5 16.66 -0.21 13.45
C GLN A 5 15.16 -0.23 13.12
N GLN A 6 14.74 -1.05 12.14
CA GLN A 6 13.33 -1.23 11.82
C GLN A 6 12.56 -1.87 12.99
N ARG A 7 13.10 -2.94 13.57
CA ARG A 7 12.52 -3.59 14.76
C ARG A 7 12.49 -2.67 15.98
N ALA A 8 13.52 -1.85 16.18
CA ALA A 8 13.54 -0.86 17.26
C ALA A 8 12.46 0.22 17.07
N ALA A 9 12.26 0.70 15.85
CA ALA A 9 11.20 1.64 15.49
C ALA A 9 9.80 1.03 15.73
N GLU A 10 9.61 -0.23 15.37
CA GLU A 10 8.36 -0.95 15.61
C GLU A 10 8.08 -1.13 17.11
N LEU A 11 9.07 -1.52 17.89
CA LEU A 11 8.92 -1.59 19.36
C LEU A 11 8.61 -0.23 19.98
N ALA A 12 9.15 0.85 19.45
CA ALA A 12 8.82 2.21 19.92
C ALA A 12 7.35 2.56 19.59
N ARG A 13 6.86 2.20 18.40
CA ARG A 13 5.46 2.36 18.00
C ARG A 13 4.53 1.58 18.93
N LEU A 14 4.78 0.28 19.15
CA LEU A 14 3.98 -0.58 20.02
C LEU A 14 3.94 -0.07 21.47
N ARG A 15 5.07 0.42 22.00
CA ARG A 15 5.10 1.04 23.34
C ARG A 15 4.23 2.28 23.44
N ARG A 16 4.22 3.11 22.40
CA ARG A 16 3.34 4.28 22.34
C ARG A 16 1.88 3.85 22.34
N GLU A 17 1.53 2.89 21.50
CA GLU A 17 0.15 2.38 21.41
C GLU A 17 -0.34 1.78 22.72
N ALA A 18 0.48 0.98 23.40
CA ALA A 18 0.13 0.43 24.70
C ALA A 18 -0.11 1.53 25.75
N ILE A 19 0.67 2.61 25.73
CA ILE A 19 0.47 3.76 26.61
C ILE A 19 -0.82 4.51 26.24
N GLU A 20 -1.11 4.71 24.97
CA GLU A 20 -2.33 5.37 24.51
C GLU A 20 -3.58 4.54 24.80
N GLU A 21 -3.51 3.23 24.64
CA GLU A 21 -4.60 2.32 25.02
C GLU A 21 -4.87 2.33 26.51
N ALA A 22 -3.82 2.28 27.36
CA ALA A 22 -3.97 2.40 28.80
C ALA A 22 -4.59 3.75 29.21
N HIS A 23 -4.25 4.83 28.49
CA HIS A 23 -4.78 6.15 28.79
C HIS A 23 -6.23 6.33 28.31
N VAL A 24 -6.51 6.01 27.02
CA VAL A 24 -7.82 6.28 26.40
C VAL A 24 -8.80 5.14 26.69
N GLY A 25 -8.37 3.89 26.56
CA GLY A 25 -9.23 2.71 26.72
C GLY A 25 -9.50 2.34 28.18
N GLN A 26 -8.52 2.53 29.07
CA GLN A 26 -8.63 2.17 30.49
C GLN A 26 -8.77 3.39 31.43
N GLY A 27 -8.69 4.61 30.89
CA GLY A 27 -8.86 5.85 31.67
C GLY A 27 -7.70 6.19 32.61
N LEU A 28 -6.54 5.51 32.48
CA LEU A 28 -5.40 5.77 33.35
C LEU A 28 -4.72 7.09 33.03
N THR A 29 -4.33 7.84 34.05
CA THR A 29 -3.51 9.03 33.86
C THR A 29 -2.08 8.66 33.48
N TYR A 30 -1.36 9.53 32.79
CA TYR A 30 0.06 9.30 32.47
C TYR A 30 0.95 9.13 33.72
N THR A 31 0.53 9.66 34.86
CA THR A 31 1.24 9.48 36.13
C THR A 31 1.05 8.05 36.66
N GLU A 32 -0.16 7.51 36.60
CA GLU A 32 -0.45 6.11 36.98
C GLU A 32 0.26 5.13 36.05
N ILE A 33 0.24 5.38 34.74
CA ILE A 33 0.98 4.57 33.75
C ILE A 33 2.49 4.59 34.06
N ALA A 34 3.06 5.77 34.36
CA ALA A 34 4.47 5.90 34.71
C ALA A 34 4.82 5.12 35.97
N THR A 35 3.97 5.20 37.00
CA THR A 35 4.12 4.43 38.25
C THR A 35 4.06 2.93 38.02
N ALA A 36 3.07 2.47 37.25
CA ALA A 36 2.89 1.03 36.91
C ALA A 36 4.09 0.47 36.12
N LEU A 37 4.69 1.29 35.26
CA LEU A 37 5.86 0.90 34.45
C LEU A 37 7.20 1.10 35.18
N GLY A 38 7.22 1.68 36.39
CA GLY A 38 8.45 2.02 37.12
C GLY A 38 9.32 3.06 36.43
N ILE A 39 8.72 4.00 35.67
CA ILE A 39 9.41 5.08 34.95
C ILE A 39 8.87 6.45 35.35
N THR A 40 9.51 7.52 34.87
CA THR A 40 9.02 8.88 35.12
C THR A 40 7.94 9.30 34.12
N LYS A 41 7.04 10.22 34.50
CA LYS A 41 6.07 10.86 33.60
C LYS A 41 6.75 11.51 32.38
N GLY A 42 7.92 12.15 32.59
CA GLY A 42 8.72 12.69 31.49
C GLY A 42 9.16 11.62 30.49
N ARG A 43 9.51 10.41 30.98
CA ARG A 43 9.85 9.28 30.09
C ARG A 43 8.64 8.79 29.29
N VAL A 44 7.44 8.75 29.86
CA VAL A 44 6.19 8.48 29.13
C VAL A 44 5.99 9.50 28.01
N THR A 45 6.18 10.79 28.29
CA THR A 45 6.08 11.85 27.26
C THR A 45 7.11 11.68 26.14
N GLN A 46 8.35 11.32 26.47
CA GLN A 46 9.40 11.05 25.48
C GLN A 46 9.06 9.84 24.58
N ILE A 47 8.56 8.74 25.17
CA ILE A 47 8.14 7.55 24.41
C ILE A 47 7.03 7.93 23.42
N ARG A 48 6.03 8.69 23.86
CA ARG A 48 4.92 9.11 22.99
C ARG A 48 5.35 10.05 21.87
N GLY A 49 6.22 11.01 22.18
CA GLY A 49 6.68 12.02 21.20
C GLY A 49 7.74 11.52 20.23
N GLY A 50 8.53 10.50 20.61
CA GLY A 50 9.63 9.97 19.80
C GLY A 50 9.30 8.71 18.99
N ALA A 51 8.09 8.15 19.15
CA ALA A 51 7.70 6.95 18.41
C ALA A 51 7.24 7.29 16.99
N PRO A 52 7.50 6.39 16.01
CA PRO A 52 6.96 6.51 14.66
C PRO A 52 5.43 6.58 14.64
N ALA A 53 4.88 7.06 13.51
CA ALA A 53 3.44 7.10 13.28
C ALA A 53 2.81 5.70 13.37
N ARG A 54 1.55 5.64 13.83
CA ARG A 54 0.80 4.38 14.01
C ARG A 54 0.58 3.66 12.68
N GLU A 55 0.23 4.40 11.67
CA GLU A 55 -0.02 3.94 10.30
C GLU A 55 1.20 3.33 9.60
N ARG A 56 2.39 3.41 10.21
CA ARG A 56 3.57 2.66 9.78
C ARG A 56 3.27 1.15 9.64
N ALA A 57 2.50 0.58 10.58
CA ALA A 57 2.13 -0.83 10.58
C ALA A 57 1.32 -1.27 9.36
N PHE A 58 0.78 -0.32 8.59
CA PHE A 58 0.12 -0.61 7.32
C PHE A 58 1.03 -1.40 6.36
N PHE A 59 2.32 -1.13 6.38
CA PHE A 59 3.33 -1.77 5.52
C PHE A 59 4.18 -2.82 6.25
N GLY A 60 3.87 -3.13 7.51
CA GLY A 60 4.62 -4.08 8.32
C GLY A 60 5.75 -3.46 9.13
N VAL A 61 6.75 -4.25 9.43
CA VAL A 61 7.89 -3.87 10.29
C VAL A 61 9.04 -3.26 9.47
N GLY A 62 9.27 -3.80 8.28
CA GLY A 62 10.37 -3.44 7.38
C GLY A 62 11.74 -4.07 7.75
N PRO A 63 12.77 -3.94 6.89
CA PRO A 63 12.67 -3.23 5.61
C PRO A 63 11.61 -3.80 4.68
N VAL A 64 11.02 -2.96 3.84
CA VAL A 64 9.91 -3.34 2.96
C VAL A 64 10.42 -3.41 1.52
N HIS A 65 10.26 -4.56 0.87
CA HIS A 65 10.58 -4.70 -0.54
C HIS A 65 9.54 -3.97 -1.40
N VAL A 66 9.99 -3.18 -2.40
CA VAL A 66 9.09 -2.42 -3.30
C VAL A 66 9.35 -2.84 -4.73
N GLY A 67 8.46 -3.64 -5.30
CA GLY A 67 8.62 -4.24 -6.62
C GLY A 67 7.83 -3.55 -7.71
N VAL A 68 8.48 -3.32 -8.87
CA VAL A 68 7.85 -2.83 -10.11
C VAL A 68 8.12 -3.79 -11.27
N PRO A 69 7.17 -3.92 -12.23
CA PRO A 69 7.33 -4.88 -13.32
C PRO A 69 8.45 -4.47 -14.28
N LEU A 70 9.29 -5.44 -14.61
CA LEU A 70 10.22 -5.35 -15.72
C LEU A 70 9.51 -5.82 -16.99
N ARG A 71 9.29 -4.90 -17.92
CA ARG A 71 8.61 -5.17 -19.18
C ARG A 71 9.60 -5.47 -20.29
N GLU A 72 9.19 -6.21 -21.28
CA GLU A 72 9.96 -6.46 -22.48
C GLU A 72 9.34 -5.71 -23.67
N GLY A 73 10.16 -4.97 -24.38
CA GLY A 73 9.81 -4.27 -25.59
C GLY A 73 10.68 -4.73 -26.76
N THR A 74 10.09 -4.78 -27.95
CA THR A 74 10.78 -5.13 -29.19
C THR A 74 10.74 -3.93 -30.15
N ASP A 75 11.91 -3.35 -30.43
CA ASP A 75 12.11 -2.48 -31.57
C ASP A 75 13.07 -3.17 -32.58
N ASP A 76 14.31 -2.71 -32.70
CA ASP A 76 15.37 -3.39 -33.46
C ASP A 76 15.97 -4.62 -32.72
N ARG A 77 15.73 -4.71 -31.40
CA ARG A 77 16.16 -5.81 -30.52
C ARG A 77 15.28 -5.86 -29.26
N MET A 78 15.27 -7.01 -28.60
CA MET A 78 14.63 -7.18 -27.29
C MET A 78 15.32 -6.28 -26.25
N ARG A 79 14.54 -5.51 -25.50
CA ARG A 79 15.01 -4.66 -24.39
C ARG A 79 14.07 -4.78 -23.21
N SER A 80 14.65 -4.88 -22.03
CA SER A 80 13.87 -4.78 -20.80
C SER A 80 13.79 -3.30 -20.38
N TYR A 81 12.62 -2.87 -19.93
CA TYR A 81 12.37 -1.49 -19.46
C TYR A 81 11.36 -1.48 -18.31
N ILE A 82 11.39 -0.41 -17.53
CA ILE A 82 10.37 -0.11 -16.52
C ILE A 82 9.53 1.05 -17.07
N ASP A 83 8.19 0.93 -16.98
CA ASP A 83 7.28 2.02 -17.32
C ASP A 83 7.54 3.23 -16.42
N ALA A 84 7.51 4.44 -16.98
CA ALA A 84 7.83 5.65 -16.22
C ALA A 84 6.84 5.90 -15.07
N ALA A 85 5.55 5.54 -15.24
CA ALA A 85 4.58 5.68 -14.16
C ALA A 85 4.76 4.60 -13.08
N ASP A 86 5.20 3.38 -13.43
CA ASP A 86 5.54 2.34 -12.44
C ASP A 86 6.76 2.78 -11.60
N LEU A 87 7.80 3.33 -12.26
CA LEU A 87 8.98 3.87 -11.57
C LEU A 87 8.63 5.07 -10.67
N ALA A 88 7.77 5.97 -11.14
CA ALA A 88 7.28 7.08 -10.33
C ALA A 88 6.49 6.58 -9.11
N THR A 89 5.65 5.53 -9.28
CA THR A 89 4.90 4.91 -8.18
C THR A 89 5.84 4.29 -7.13
N GLN A 90 6.95 3.66 -7.56
CA GLN A 90 7.99 3.16 -6.65
C GLN A 90 8.63 4.31 -5.86
N THR A 91 9.02 5.39 -6.54
CA THR A 91 9.63 6.58 -5.91
C THR A 91 8.67 7.26 -4.93
N ASP A 92 7.38 7.37 -5.28
CA ASP A 92 6.35 7.91 -4.39
C ASP A 92 6.17 7.03 -3.15
N THR A 93 6.26 5.69 -3.30
CA THR A 93 6.24 4.72 -2.19
C THR A 93 7.44 4.91 -1.25
N GLU A 94 8.64 5.03 -1.80
CA GLU A 94 9.86 5.29 -1.01
C GLU A 94 9.79 6.61 -0.25
N THR A 95 9.22 7.65 -0.87
CA THR A 95 8.99 8.95 -0.25
C THR A 95 8.03 8.84 0.92
N LEU A 96 6.91 8.13 0.74
CA LEU A 96 5.95 7.86 1.82
C LEU A 96 6.61 7.09 2.97
N PHE A 97 7.44 6.08 2.67
CA PHE A 97 8.18 5.32 3.67
C PHE A 97 9.14 6.18 4.49
N GLY A 98 9.76 7.16 3.85
CA GLY A 98 10.60 8.16 4.55
C GLY A 98 9.83 8.86 5.68
N THR A 99 8.56 9.22 5.47
CA THR A 99 7.70 9.86 6.49
C THR A 99 7.30 8.91 7.62
N LEU A 100 7.30 7.60 7.36
CA LEU A 100 6.93 6.54 8.29
C LEU A 100 8.13 5.91 9.03
N ALA A 101 9.32 6.39 8.80
CA ALA A 101 10.58 5.77 9.27
C ALA A 101 10.72 4.29 8.82
N LEU A 102 10.21 3.95 7.64
CA LEU A 102 10.40 2.66 6.97
C LEU A 102 11.57 2.73 5.99
N ALA A 103 12.31 1.64 5.89
CA ALA A 103 13.31 1.46 4.84
C ALA A 103 12.68 0.75 3.64
N ALA A 104 12.88 1.27 2.45
CA ALA A 104 12.54 0.61 1.19
C ALA A 104 13.73 -0.20 0.67
N GLU A 105 13.44 -1.36 0.09
CA GLU A 105 14.37 -2.19 -0.69
C GLU A 105 13.76 -2.40 -2.10
N PRO A 106 14.09 -1.53 -3.07
CA PRO A 106 13.52 -1.61 -4.41
C PRO A 106 13.99 -2.88 -5.14
N PHE A 107 13.10 -3.50 -5.91
CA PHE A 107 13.41 -4.62 -6.79
C PHE A 107 12.56 -4.57 -8.07
N THR A 108 12.96 -5.35 -9.07
CA THR A 108 12.19 -5.53 -10.30
C THR A 108 11.50 -6.89 -10.29
N ILE A 109 10.30 -6.94 -10.86
CA ILE A 109 9.48 -8.15 -11.02
C ILE A 109 9.59 -8.61 -12.48
N PRO A 110 10.35 -9.65 -12.79
CA PRO A 110 10.39 -10.25 -14.13
C PRO A 110 8.99 -10.70 -14.60
N SER A 111 8.79 -10.73 -15.92
CA SER A 111 7.49 -11.05 -16.52
C SER A 111 7.00 -12.49 -16.28
N ASP A 112 7.87 -13.38 -15.82
CA ASP A 112 7.59 -14.79 -15.47
C ASP A 112 7.49 -15.05 -13.96
N THR A 113 7.61 -14.03 -13.14
CA THR A 113 7.62 -14.15 -11.67
C THR A 113 6.24 -14.46 -11.10
N SER A 114 6.16 -15.51 -10.28
CA SER A 114 4.97 -15.91 -9.51
C SER A 114 5.14 -15.78 -7.98
N THR A 115 6.31 -15.38 -7.51
CA THR A 115 6.64 -15.29 -6.08
C THR A 115 7.12 -13.90 -5.69
N VAL A 116 6.93 -13.54 -4.43
CA VAL A 116 7.46 -12.30 -3.83
C VAL A 116 8.63 -12.62 -2.90
N PRO A 117 9.55 -11.67 -2.66
CA PRO A 117 10.58 -11.80 -1.63
C PRO A 117 10.00 -12.13 -0.25
N ASP A 118 10.81 -12.76 0.60
CA ASP A 118 10.47 -12.93 2.02
C ASP A 118 10.38 -11.57 2.74
N GLY A 119 9.56 -11.51 3.80
CA GLY A 119 9.34 -10.29 4.58
C GLY A 119 8.21 -9.42 4.03
N ASP A 120 8.17 -8.16 4.50
CA ASP A 120 7.15 -7.20 4.11
C ASP A 120 7.39 -6.72 2.68
N VAL A 121 6.33 -6.60 1.87
CA VAL A 121 6.46 -6.26 0.45
C VAL A 121 5.32 -5.38 -0.06
N VAL A 122 5.66 -4.44 -0.94
CA VAL A 122 4.73 -3.73 -1.81
C VAL A 122 4.96 -4.22 -3.24
N VAL A 123 3.93 -4.81 -3.85
CA VAL A 123 3.94 -5.30 -5.24
C VAL A 123 3.17 -4.32 -6.11
N ILE A 124 3.87 -3.56 -6.94
CA ILE A 124 3.28 -2.63 -7.92
C ILE A 124 3.22 -3.35 -9.25
N CYS A 125 2.22 -4.21 -9.42
CA CYS A 125 2.15 -5.09 -10.60
C CYS A 125 0.71 -5.53 -10.87
N GLY A 126 0.18 -5.22 -12.04
CA GLY A 126 -1.11 -5.76 -12.48
C GLY A 126 -1.00 -7.15 -13.13
N PRO A 127 -2.13 -7.85 -13.33
CA PRO A 127 -2.18 -9.21 -13.88
C PRO A 127 -1.68 -9.30 -15.33
N LYS A 128 -1.51 -8.17 -16.00
CA LYS A 128 -0.97 -8.06 -17.36
C LYS A 128 0.55 -8.13 -17.42
N SER A 129 1.23 -7.89 -16.30
CA SER A 129 2.67 -7.64 -16.28
C SER A 129 3.47 -8.84 -15.80
N ALA A 130 2.95 -9.60 -14.83
CA ALA A 130 3.55 -10.84 -14.34
C ALA A 130 2.50 -11.72 -13.64
N PRO A 131 2.69 -13.06 -13.56
CA PRO A 131 1.80 -14.01 -12.89
C PRO A 131 1.52 -13.62 -11.43
N ILE A 132 2.51 -13.10 -10.70
CA ILE A 132 2.33 -12.68 -9.31
C ILE A 132 1.20 -11.65 -9.13
N GLY A 133 1.02 -10.73 -10.08
CA GLY A 133 -0.07 -9.76 -10.04
C GLY A 133 -1.44 -10.43 -10.22
N ALA A 134 -1.53 -11.46 -11.05
CA ALA A 134 -2.75 -12.25 -11.22
C ALA A 134 -3.04 -13.09 -9.96
N ASP A 135 -2.06 -13.81 -9.43
CA ASP A 135 -2.18 -14.70 -8.27
C ASP A 135 -2.62 -13.92 -7.01
N LEU A 136 -2.04 -12.72 -6.80
CA LEU A 136 -2.42 -11.85 -5.70
C LEU A 136 -3.86 -11.35 -5.82
N MET A 137 -4.32 -11.01 -7.03
CA MET A 137 -5.71 -10.60 -7.27
C MET A 137 -6.70 -11.75 -7.19
N GLU A 138 -6.32 -12.93 -7.65
CA GLU A 138 -7.18 -14.12 -7.55
C GLU A 138 -7.46 -14.48 -6.10
N SER A 139 -6.46 -14.34 -5.23
CA SER A 139 -6.57 -14.60 -3.79
C SER A 139 -7.38 -13.56 -3.01
N ASP A 140 -7.74 -12.42 -3.60
CA ASP A 140 -8.65 -11.42 -2.99
C ASP A 140 -10.10 -11.90 -3.16
N PRO A 141 -10.87 -12.10 -2.07
CA PRO A 141 -12.26 -12.55 -2.16
C PRO A 141 -13.24 -11.46 -2.60
N CYS A 142 -12.84 -10.18 -2.54
CA CYS A 142 -13.74 -9.05 -2.75
C CYS A 142 -13.56 -8.39 -4.12
N LEU A 143 -12.33 -8.09 -4.50
CA LEU A 143 -12.03 -7.40 -5.75
C LEU A 143 -11.14 -8.25 -6.66
N GLY A 144 -11.17 -7.95 -7.96
CA GLY A 144 -10.33 -8.59 -8.96
C GLY A 144 -10.18 -7.72 -10.19
N MET A 145 -9.43 -8.20 -11.19
CA MET A 145 -9.39 -7.61 -12.52
C MET A 145 -9.89 -8.61 -13.56
N VAL A 146 -10.76 -8.14 -14.44
CA VAL A 146 -11.30 -8.94 -15.56
C VAL A 146 -11.10 -8.21 -16.89
N ARG A 147 -11.05 -8.97 -17.97
CA ARG A 147 -11.00 -8.41 -19.32
C ARG A 147 -12.31 -8.70 -20.02
N GLU A 148 -13.11 -7.66 -20.28
CA GLU A 148 -14.38 -7.76 -21.00
C GLU A 148 -14.42 -6.78 -22.16
N HIS A 149 -14.91 -7.23 -23.30
CA HIS A 149 -15.03 -6.43 -24.53
C HIS A 149 -13.72 -5.73 -24.95
N GLY A 150 -12.59 -6.41 -24.73
CA GLY A 150 -11.26 -5.90 -25.04
C GLY A 150 -10.67 -4.89 -24.04
N ARG A 151 -11.41 -4.51 -23.00
CA ARG A 151 -11.01 -3.56 -21.95
C ARG A 151 -10.77 -4.26 -20.64
N TRP A 152 -9.94 -3.68 -19.79
CA TRP A 152 -9.74 -4.14 -18.42
C TRP A 152 -10.63 -3.37 -17.45
N TRP A 153 -11.15 -4.09 -16.45
CA TRP A 153 -12.01 -3.59 -15.40
C TRP A 153 -11.55 -4.11 -14.05
N ILE A 154 -11.68 -3.30 -13.01
CA ILE A 154 -11.71 -3.80 -11.63
C ILE A 154 -13.14 -4.26 -11.37
N ILE A 155 -13.32 -5.47 -10.85
CA ILE A 155 -14.62 -6.04 -10.54
C ILE A 155 -14.79 -6.21 -9.03
N ASP A 156 -15.94 -5.79 -8.49
CA ASP A 156 -16.39 -6.26 -7.19
C ASP A 156 -17.00 -7.66 -7.38
N LYS A 157 -16.30 -8.68 -6.89
CA LYS A 157 -16.69 -10.10 -7.06
C LYS A 157 -18.00 -10.46 -6.37
N ARG A 158 -18.45 -9.63 -5.40
CA ARG A 158 -19.67 -9.87 -4.63
C ARG A 158 -20.91 -9.29 -5.32
N THR A 159 -20.76 -8.17 -6.01
CA THR A 159 -21.87 -7.46 -6.66
C THR A 159 -21.85 -7.60 -8.17
N GLY A 160 -20.70 -7.92 -8.76
CA GLY A 160 -20.48 -7.90 -10.20
C GLY A 160 -20.26 -6.49 -10.78
N GLU A 161 -20.17 -5.44 -9.92
CA GLU A 161 -19.93 -4.08 -10.36
C GLU A 161 -18.55 -3.93 -10.98
N LEU A 162 -18.49 -3.18 -12.09
CA LEU A 162 -17.27 -2.98 -12.88
C LEU A 162 -16.81 -1.53 -12.82
N PHE A 163 -15.54 -1.31 -12.49
CA PHE A 163 -14.89 -0.01 -12.46
C PHE A 163 -13.85 0.05 -13.58
N GLY A 164 -14.14 0.84 -14.62
CA GLY A 164 -13.28 1.00 -15.79
C GLY A 164 -12.37 2.22 -15.68
N SER A 165 -11.31 2.24 -16.49
CA SER A 165 -10.50 3.45 -16.66
C SER A 165 -11.23 4.47 -17.53
N PRO A 166 -11.56 5.67 -17.02
CA PRO A 166 -12.25 6.69 -17.81
C PRO A 166 -11.43 7.17 -19.02
N SER A 167 -10.11 6.99 -19.00
CA SER A 167 -9.25 7.29 -20.15
C SER A 167 -9.53 6.41 -21.38
N THR A 168 -10.32 5.36 -21.24
CA THR A 168 -10.76 4.50 -22.34
C THR A 168 -12.21 4.79 -22.79
N ASN A 169 -12.86 5.80 -22.21
CA ASN A 169 -14.19 6.25 -22.63
C ASN A 169 -14.15 6.96 -23.99
N ASP A 170 -15.32 7.23 -24.54
CA ASP A 170 -15.49 8.03 -25.74
C ASP A 170 -16.51 9.17 -25.44
N PRO A 171 -16.06 10.43 -25.32
CA PRO A 171 -14.67 10.90 -25.34
C PRO A 171 -13.85 10.45 -24.12
N PRO A 172 -12.51 10.31 -24.25
CA PRO A 172 -11.64 9.94 -23.15
C PRO A 172 -11.57 11.04 -22.09
N GLU A 173 -11.56 10.61 -20.81
CA GLU A 173 -11.40 11.51 -19.66
C GLU A 173 -9.98 11.36 -19.08
N PRO A 174 -9.36 12.42 -18.56
CA PRO A 174 -8.04 12.36 -17.95
C PRO A 174 -8.13 11.76 -16.53
N ALA A 175 -8.51 10.50 -16.43
CA ALA A 175 -8.67 9.78 -15.17
C ALA A 175 -8.35 8.30 -15.35
N ASP A 176 -8.03 7.62 -14.25
CA ASP A 176 -7.79 6.18 -14.22
C ASP A 176 -8.34 5.56 -12.94
N VAL A 177 -8.34 4.22 -12.87
CA VAL A 177 -8.73 3.48 -11.69
C VAL A 177 -7.62 2.52 -11.28
N GLY A 178 -7.30 2.55 -9.98
CA GLY A 178 -6.32 1.69 -9.34
C GLY A 178 -6.95 0.79 -8.29
N TYR A 179 -6.29 -0.32 -8.04
CA TYR A 179 -6.59 -1.32 -7.04
C TYR A 179 -5.53 -1.28 -5.95
N LEU A 180 -5.97 -1.39 -4.71
CA LEU A 180 -5.13 -1.59 -3.53
C LEU A 180 -5.67 -2.76 -2.73
N SER A 181 -4.80 -3.70 -2.38
CA SER A 181 -5.08 -4.60 -1.26
C SER A 181 -3.93 -4.61 -0.27
N ARG A 182 -4.29 -4.88 0.98
CA ARG A 182 -3.36 -5.18 2.06
C ARG A 182 -3.78 -6.50 2.68
N ARG A 183 -2.86 -7.42 2.85
CA ARG A 183 -3.12 -8.68 3.53
C ARG A 183 -1.98 -9.07 4.45
N ARG A 184 -2.31 -9.81 5.49
CA ARG A 184 -1.33 -10.50 6.32
C ARG A 184 -1.16 -11.92 5.80
N ASP A 185 0.09 -12.36 5.75
CA ASP A 185 0.49 -13.71 5.39
C ASP A 185 1.49 -14.18 6.45
N GLY A 186 0.98 -14.81 7.51
CA GLY A 186 1.75 -15.07 8.73
C GLY A 186 2.18 -13.76 9.41
N ASP A 187 3.50 -13.63 9.60
CA ASP A 187 4.10 -12.45 10.25
C ASP A 187 4.41 -11.30 9.30
N ARG A 188 4.18 -11.46 7.98
CA ARG A 188 4.47 -10.45 6.98
C ARG A 188 3.22 -9.74 6.47
N VAL A 189 3.43 -8.56 5.92
CA VAL A 189 2.42 -7.77 5.22
C VAL A 189 2.72 -7.76 3.73
N ILE A 190 1.72 -8.04 2.91
CA ILE A 190 1.76 -7.89 1.47
C ILE A 190 0.78 -6.79 1.09
N VAL A 191 1.30 -5.70 0.53
CA VAL A 191 0.50 -4.63 -0.09
C VAL A 191 0.58 -4.78 -1.59
N HIS A 192 -0.55 -4.93 -2.25
CA HIS A 192 -0.62 -5.07 -3.70
C HIS A 192 -1.29 -3.83 -4.31
N VAL A 193 -0.59 -3.21 -5.24
CA VAL A 193 -1.02 -2.02 -5.98
C VAL A 193 -1.04 -2.35 -7.46
N ALA A 194 -2.17 -2.09 -8.12
CA ALA A 194 -2.30 -2.27 -9.56
C ALA A 194 -3.21 -1.21 -10.16
N GLY A 195 -2.90 -0.74 -11.34
CA GLY A 195 -3.77 0.15 -12.12
C GLY A 195 -4.38 -0.55 -13.33
N ILE A 196 -5.54 -0.10 -13.79
CA ILE A 196 -6.03 -0.48 -15.12
C ILE A 196 -5.01 -0.02 -16.17
N ARG A 197 -4.47 1.18 -16.00
CA ARG A 197 -3.21 1.63 -16.60
C ARG A 197 -2.19 1.89 -15.49
N SER A 198 -0.93 2.13 -15.84
CA SER A 198 0.12 2.43 -14.86
C SER A 198 -0.17 3.71 -14.02
N THR A 199 -0.90 4.66 -14.58
CA THR A 199 -1.38 5.86 -13.88
C THR A 199 -2.33 5.56 -12.73
N GLY A 200 -3.14 4.50 -12.81
CA GLY A 200 -4.00 4.05 -11.71
C GLY A 200 -3.21 3.63 -10.47
N SER A 201 -2.05 2.99 -10.66
CA SER A 201 -1.13 2.68 -9.54
C SER A 201 -0.62 3.95 -8.86
N ARG A 202 -0.29 5.00 -9.61
CA ARG A 202 0.06 6.31 -9.04
C ARG A 202 -1.09 6.93 -8.26
N GLY A 203 -2.32 6.79 -8.76
CA GLY A 203 -3.53 7.22 -8.07
C GLY A 203 -3.68 6.58 -6.68
N VAL A 204 -3.34 5.30 -6.57
CA VAL A 204 -3.31 4.59 -5.28
C VAL A 204 -2.31 5.23 -4.31
N LEU A 205 -1.07 5.48 -4.76
CA LEU A 205 -0.05 6.10 -3.91
C LEU A 205 -0.40 7.54 -3.54
N HIS A 206 -0.98 8.30 -4.46
CA HIS A 206 -1.49 9.64 -4.17
C HIS A 206 -2.56 9.61 -3.05
N TYR A 207 -3.47 8.62 -3.10
CA TYR A 207 -4.46 8.43 -2.05
C TYR A 207 -3.82 8.06 -0.71
N LEU A 208 -2.91 7.09 -0.69
CA LEU A 208 -2.20 6.68 0.52
C LEU A 208 -1.40 7.82 1.14
N ALA A 209 -0.73 8.64 0.34
CA ALA A 209 0.04 9.77 0.86
C ALA A 209 -0.81 10.80 1.63
N ARG A 210 -2.12 10.88 1.35
CA ARG A 210 -3.05 11.83 1.97
C ARG A 210 -3.95 11.21 3.04
N HIS A 211 -4.33 9.95 2.87
CA HIS A 211 -5.39 9.29 3.64
C HIS A 211 -4.94 8.04 4.39
N LEU A 212 -3.64 7.71 4.40
CA LEU A 212 -3.13 6.48 5.02
C LEU A 212 -3.56 6.34 6.49
N ARG A 213 -3.47 7.42 7.25
CA ARG A 213 -3.85 7.42 8.67
C ARG A 213 -5.34 7.08 8.86
N GLU A 214 -6.21 7.70 8.08
CA GLU A 214 -7.66 7.46 8.15
C GLU A 214 -8.00 6.04 7.71
N LEU A 215 -7.37 5.58 6.63
CA LEU A 215 -7.54 4.23 6.14
C LEU A 215 -7.10 3.20 7.19
N TYR A 216 -5.92 3.39 7.80
CA TYR A 216 -5.42 2.50 8.84
C TYR A 216 -6.29 2.51 10.11
N LEU A 217 -6.87 3.66 10.48
CA LEU A 217 -7.83 3.73 11.60
C LEU A 217 -9.12 2.97 11.33
N ARG A 218 -9.54 2.84 10.06
CA ARG A 218 -10.74 2.08 9.67
C ARG A 218 -10.49 0.58 9.53
N THR A 219 -9.31 0.20 9.05
CA THR A 219 -8.99 -1.19 8.69
C THR A 219 -8.13 -1.89 9.74
N GLY A 220 -7.39 -1.13 10.55
CA GLY A 220 -6.44 -1.70 11.51
C GLY A 220 -5.43 -2.62 10.83
N ASP A 221 -5.28 -3.81 11.42
CA ASP A 221 -4.41 -4.87 10.91
C ASP A 221 -5.13 -5.89 10.02
N GLU A 222 -6.41 -5.67 9.73
CA GLU A 222 -7.21 -6.57 8.90
C GLU A 222 -6.75 -6.58 7.44
N SER A 223 -6.99 -7.70 6.76
CA SER A 223 -6.85 -7.78 5.31
C SER A 223 -8.01 -7.06 4.65
N PHE A 224 -7.75 -6.33 3.57
CA PHE A 224 -8.79 -5.63 2.84
C PHE A 224 -8.35 -5.33 1.41
N SER A 225 -9.35 -4.95 0.58
CA SER A 225 -9.11 -4.33 -0.72
C SER A 225 -10.04 -3.15 -0.99
N LEU A 226 -9.63 -2.29 -1.90
CA LEU A 226 -10.40 -1.15 -2.36
C LEU A 226 -10.01 -0.74 -3.78
N ALA A 227 -10.93 -0.07 -4.47
CA ALA A 227 -10.68 0.57 -5.76
C ALA A 227 -10.68 2.11 -5.59
N ILE A 228 -9.74 2.76 -6.27
CA ILE A 228 -9.49 4.20 -6.21
C ILE A 228 -9.57 4.76 -7.63
N ARG A 229 -10.41 5.77 -7.84
CA ARG A 229 -10.36 6.64 -9.02
C ARG A 229 -9.38 7.76 -8.77
N CYS A 230 -8.60 8.10 -9.78
CA CYS A 230 -7.72 9.27 -9.76
C CYS A 230 -7.96 10.15 -10.99
N GLU A 231 -7.88 11.46 -10.76
CA GLU A 231 -7.89 12.50 -11.81
C GLU A 231 -6.46 12.85 -12.19
N LEU A 232 -6.26 13.15 -13.45
CA LEU A 232 -4.94 13.34 -14.04
C LEU A 232 -4.84 14.72 -14.73
N ASP A 233 -3.68 15.34 -14.61
CA ASP A 233 -3.20 16.38 -15.51
C ASP A 233 -1.93 15.85 -16.17
N ASP A 234 -2.04 15.43 -17.42
CA ASP A 234 -1.05 14.60 -18.11
C ASP A 234 -0.74 13.32 -17.32
N LEU A 235 0.47 13.15 -16.83
CA LEU A 235 0.89 12.02 -15.97
C LEU A 235 0.84 12.35 -14.47
N THR A 236 0.41 13.55 -14.09
CA THR A 236 0.35 13.97 -12.68
C THR A 236 -1.03 13.69 -12.11
N VAL A 237 -1.07 13.00 -10.98
CA VAL A 237 -2.32 12.79 -10.24
C VAL A 237 -2.65 14.06 -9.47
N THR A 238 -3.82 14.64 -9.74
CA THR A 238 -4.32 15.87 -9.11
C THR A 238 -5.27 15.62 -7.97
N ASP A 239 -6.07 14.54 -8.08
CA ASP A 239 -7.01 14.10 -7.04
C ASP A 239 -7.15 12.58 -7.03
N SER A 240 -7.62 12.01 -5.91
CA SER A 240 -7.90 10.59 -5.79
C SER A 240 -8.94 10.30 -4.70
N SER A 241 -9.87 9.39 -4.98
CA SER A 241 -10.96 9.03 -4.09
C SER A 241 -11.32 7.54 -4.20
N ILE A 242 -11.83 6.96 -3.11
CA ILE A 242 -12.33 5.58 -3.11
C ILE A 242 -13.62 5.50 -3.92
N VAL A 243 -13.69 4.55 -4.84
CA VAL A 243 -14.91 4.21 -5.58
C VAL A 243 -15.52 2.89 -5.13
N SER A 244 -14.75 2.02 -4.47
CA SER A 244 -15.25 0.78 -3.87
C SER A 244 -14.39 0.39 -2.67
N GLY A 245 -15.00 -0.01 -1.55
CA GLY A 245 -14.31 -0.46 -0.34
C GLY A 245 -14.11 0.62 0.74
N PRO A 246 -13.23 0.39 1.74
CA PRO A 246 -12.47 -0.84 1.94
C PRO A 246 -13.37 -2.03 2.31
N HIS A 247 -13.11 -3.17 1.68
CA HIS A 247 -13.76 -4.44 1.92
C HIS A 247 -12.84 -5.32 2.75
N LEU A 248 -13.18 -5.56 4.02
CA LEU A 248 -12.41 -6.37 4.96
C LEU A 248 -12.66 -7.87 4.73
N TRP A 249 -11.64 -8.72 4.94
CA TRP A 249 -11.73 -10.19 4.95
C TRP A 249 -10.71 -10.83 5.90
#